data_ece341cb80dbde0c35b67605909e8266
#
_entry.id   ece341cb80dbde0c35b67605909e8266
#
_cell.length_a   1.000
_cell.length_b   1.000
_cell.length_c   1.000
_cell.angle_alpha   90.00
_cell.angle_beta   90.00
_cell.angle_gamma   90.00
#
_symmetry.space_group_name_H-M   'P 1'
#
loop_
_entity.id
_entity.type
_entity.pdbx_description
1 polymer ?
#
loop_
_entity_poly.entity_id
_entity_poly.type
_entity_poly.pdbx_seq_one_letter_code
_entity_poly.pdbx_strand_id
1 'polypeptide(L)'
;YYPCVTLPCADDIFIMKDGEIIQSGSPAEIYQRPVNEYAAALFGKYNIISQSQKKKLLKLAAIESNEKSIFIRPEHCKIVAEGEPSLKGKVNAVYFFGSYYEIEIMLSENIITIKTECYPPPIGNTVYVSLNPKEVWYV
;
A
#
# COMPACT_ATOMS: atom_id res chain seq x y z
N TYR A 1 6.22 0.14 22.74
CA TYR A 1 5.33 0.13 21.57
C TYR A 1 5.63 -1.07 20.67
N TYR A 2 4.63 -1.90 20.43
CA TYR A 2 4.74 -3.09 19.59
C TYR A 2 3.54 -3.15 18.62
N PRO A 3 3.70 -2.75 17.36
CA PRO A 3 2.59 -2.66 16.40
C PRO A 3 1.81 -3.95 16.20
N CYS A 4 2.49 -5.09 16.21
CA CYS A 4 1.86 -6.39 16.01
C CYS A 4 0.91 -6.79 17.17
N VAL A 5 1.06 -6.17 18.36
CA VAL A 5 0.19 -6.38 19.51
C VAL A 5 -0.86 -5.27 19.62
N THR A 6 -0.51 -4.04 19.27
CA THR A 6 -1.38 -2.89 19.42
C THR A 6 -2.66 -3.01 18.60
N LEU A 7 -2.55 -3.38 17.31
CA LEU A 7 -3.72 -3.47 16.43
C LEU A 7 -4.78 -4.47 16.92
N PRO A 8 -4.44 -5.71 17.32
CA PRO A 8 -5.47 -6.66 17.76
C PRO A 8 -5.98 -6.42 19.16
N CYS A 9 -5.26 -5.69 20.01
CA CYS A 9 -5.59 -5.54 21.44
C CYS A 9 -6.19 -4.21 21.83
N ALA A 10 -6.04 -3.17 20.99
CA ALA A 10 -6.53 -1.83 21.29
C ALA A 10 -7.96 -1.63 20.78
N ASP A 11 -8.77 -0.90 21.55
CA ASP A 11 -10.09 -0.41 21.10
C ASP A 11 -9.93 0.92 20.37
N ASP A 12 -9.10 1.82 20.92
CA ASP A 12 -8.74 3.10 20.32
C ASP A 12 -7.23 3.28 20.34
N ILE A 13 -6.71 3.92 19.30
CA ILE A 13 -5.29 4.21 19.15
C ILE A 13 -5.11 5.72 19.02
N PHE A 14 -4.11 6.25 19.74
CA PHE A 14 -3.68 7.62 19.65
C PHE A 14 -2.25 7.66 19.14
N ILE A 15 -2.02 8.36 18.02
CA ILE A 15 -0.67 8.54 17.47
C ILE A 15 -0.15 9.89 17.91
N MET A 16 1.01 9.87 18.57
CA MET A 16 1.69 11.07 19.02
C MET A 16 2.95 11.33 18.22
N LYS A 17 3.20 12.60 17.94
CA LYS A 17 4.43 13.09 17.33
C LYS A 17 4.75 14.46 17.91
N ASP A 18 6.01 14.64 18.35
CA ASP A 18 6.51 15.88 18.93
C ASP A 18 5.62 16.43 20.07
N GLY A 19 5.11 15.51 20.90
CA GLY A 19 4.25 15.86 22.04
C GLY A 19 2.80 16.14 21.72
N GLU A 20 2.39 16.01 20.46
CA GLU A 20 1.02 16.26 20.00
C GLU A 20 0.35 14.99 19.49
N ILE A 21 -0.95 14.86 19.71
CA ILE A 21 -1.76 13.79 19.10
C ILE A 21 -2.08 14.21 17.66
N ILE A 22 -1.55 13.48 16.70
CA ILE A 22 -1.75 13.77 15.27
C ILE A 22 -2.89 12.98 14.65
N GLN A 23 -3.26 11.85 15.25
CA GLN A 23 -4.38 11.03 14.81
C GLN A 23 -4.90 10.18 15.96
N SER A 24 -6.21 9.94 15.98
CA SER A 24 -6.83 8.97 16.88
C SER A 24 -7.97 8.26 16.16
N GLY A 25 -8.26 7.04 16.56
CA GLY A 25 -9.34 6.26 15.97
C GLY A 25 -9.22 4.77 16.26
N SER A 26 -10.08 3.99 15.62
CA SER A 26 -10.05 2.54 15.73
C SER A 26 -8.80 1.98 15.05
N PRO A 27 -8.37 0.75 15.41
CA PRO A 27 -7.25 0.10 14.72
C PRO A 27 -7.40 0.06 13.20
N ALA A 28 -8.60 -0.24 12.70
CA ALA A 28 -8.85 -0.28 11.27
C ALA A 28 -8.67 1.08 10.59
N GLU A 29 -9.17 2.14 11.19
CA GLU A 29 -9.01 3.51 10.66
C GLU A 29 -7.55 3.94 10.62
N ILE A 30 -6.82 3.70 11.71
CA ILE A 30 -5.40 4.05 11.81
C ILE A 30 -4.58 3.29 10.75
N TYR A 31 -4.85 2.01 10.58
CA TYR A 31 -4.11 1.16 9.64
C TYR A 31 -4.42 1.51 8.18
N GLN A 32 -5.70 1.69 7.85
CA GLN A 32 -6.17 1.85 6.47
C GLN A 32 -6.18 3.31 6.00
N ARG A 33 -6.35 4.25 6.92
CA ARG A 33 -6.52 5.68 6.62
C ARG A 33 -5.61 6.55 7.48
N PRO A 34 -4.28 6.34 7.40
CA PRO A 34 -3.34 7.15 8.17
C PRO A 34 -3.38 8.61 7.72
N VAL A 35 -3.18 9.51 8.67
CA VAL A 35 -3.18 10.95 8.39
C VAL A 35 -2.00 11.38 7.54
N ASN A 36 -0.86 10.68 7.65
CA ASN A 36 0.36 10.94 6.89
C ASN A 36 1.24 9.69 6.84
N GLU A 37 2.38 9.79 6.15
CA GLU A 37 3.33 8.68 6.04
C GLU A 37 3.93 8.26 7.39
N TYR A 38 4.14 9.20 8.30
CA TYR A 38 4.64 8.88 9.64
C TYR A 38 3.70 7.91 10.36
N ALA A 39 2.40 8.21 10.36
CA ALA A 39 1.38 7.34 10.95
C ALA A 39 1.31 5.98 10.23
N ALA A 40 1.40 5.98 8.91
CA ALA A 40 1.39 4.76 8.10
C ALA A 40 2.55 3.83 8.45
N ALA A 41 3.75 4.37 8.57
CA ALA A 41 4.97 3.61 8.83
C ALA A 41 4.98 2.92 10.20
N LEU A 42 4.22 3.43 11.17
CA LEU A 42 4.18 2.84 12.52
C LEU A 42 3.56 1.44 12.56
N PHE A 43 2.70 1.08 11.60
CA PHE A 43 1.94 -0.16 11.64
C PHE A 43 2.27 -1.13 10.50
N GLY A 44 3.38 -0.95 9.83
CA GLY A 44 3.87 -1.88 8.84
C GLY A 44 4.16 -1.25 7.48
N LYS A 45 4.44 -2.11 6.50
CA LYS A 45 4.76 -1.67 5.15
C LYS A 45 3.56 -1.01 4.46
N TYR A 46 3.86 -0.05 3.62
CA TYR A 46 2.87 0.68 2.83
C TYR A 46 3.46 1.06 1.47
N ASN A 47 2.58 1.36 0.52
CA ASN A 47 2.96 1.84 -0.80
C ASN A 47 2.47 3.26 -1.00
N ILE A 48 3.32 4.09 -1.59
CA ILE A 48 2.97 5.44 -2.03
C ILE A 48 3.07 5.48 -3.55
N ILE A 49 1.98 5.86 -4.19
CA ILE A 49 1.92 6.08 -5.63
C ILE A 49 1.93 7.58 -5.88
N SER A 50 2.95 8.07 -6.58
CA SER A 50 3.11 9.49 -6.87
C SER A 50 2.00 10.02 -7.79
N GLN A 51 1.88 11.34 -7.87
CA GLN A 51 0.88 11.97 -8.73
C GLN A 51 1.07 11.65 -10.21
N SER A 52 2.31 11.54 -10.68
CA SER A 52 2.60 11.21 -12.07
C SER A 52 2.14 9.79 -12.42
N GLN A 53 2.33 8.84 -11.51
CA GLN A 53 1.84 7.47 -11.67
C GLN A 53 0.33 7.36 -11.46
N LYS A 54 -0.23 8.17 -10.56
CA LYS A 54 -1.66 8.25 -10.30
C LYS A 54 -2.45 8.59 -11.56
N LYS A 55 -1.93 9.46 -12.41
CA LYS A 55 -2.58 9.82 -13.68
C LYS A 55 -2.85 8.61 -14.58
N LYS A 56 -1.99 7.61 -14.54
CA LYS A 56 -2.17 6.36 -15.30
C LYS A 56 -3.32 5.52 -14.78
N LEU A 57 -3.70 5.73 -13.51
CA LEU A 57 -4.77 5.00 -12.82
C LEU A 57 -6.10 5.77 -12.77
N LEU A 58 -6.14 7.00 -13.27
CA LEU A 58 -7.37 7.82 -13.27
C LEU A 58 -8.52 7.21 -14.07
N LYS A 59 -8.25 6.19 -14.88
CA LYS A 59 -9.29 5.42 -15.57
C LYS A 59 -10.11 4.56 -14.60
N LEU A 60 -9.63 4.32 -13.38
CA LEU A 60 -10.40 3.68 -12.31
C LEU A 60 -11.34 4.73 -11.73
N ALA A 61 -12.65 4.51 -11.84
CA ALA A 61 -13.67 5.49 -11.45
C ALA A 61 -13.61 5.92 -9.97
N ALA A 62 -12.94 5.14 -9.11
CA ALA A 62 -12.85 5.40 -7.67
C ALA A 62 -11.59 6.18 -7.27
N ILE A 63 -10.71 6.53 -8.20
CA ILE A 63 -9.49 7.29 -7.91
C ILE A 63 -9.76 8.77 -8.14
N GLU A 64 -9.60 9.56 -7.07
CA GLU A 64 -9.82 11.00 -7.11
C GLU A 64 -8.69 11.74 -7.81
N SER A 65 -9.06 12.73 -8.63
CA SER A 65 -8.12 13.67 -9.23
C SER A 65 -7.84 14.80 -8.22
N ASN A 66 -6.84 14.62 -7.37
CA ASN A 66 -6.40 15.60 -6.40
C ASN A 66 -4.86 15.68 -6.39
N GLU A 67 -4.30 16.59 -5.58
CA GLU A 67 -2.85 16.79 -5.50
C GLU A 67 -2.15 15.82 -4.53
N LYS A 68 -2.89 14.93 -3.89
CA LYS A 68 -2.33 13.98 -2.93
C LYS A 68 -1.83 12.71 -3.60
N SER A 69 -0.84 12.09 -3.01
CA SER A 69 -0.35 10.78 -3.42
C SER A 69 -1.32 9.69 -2.94
N ILE A 70 -1.35 8.57 -3.64
CA ILE A 70 -2.11 7.40 -3.23
C ILE A 70 -1.31 6.65 -2.17
N PHE A 71 -1.98 6.32 -1.07
CA PHE A 71 -1.51 5.38 -0.06
C PHE A 71 -2.29 4.08 -0.21
N ILE A 72 -1.59 2.94 -0.17
CA ILE A 72 -2.24 1.63 -0.16
C ILE A 72 -1.36 0.58 0.52
N ARG A 73 -1.96 -0.31 1.28
CA ARG A 73 -1.26 -1.43 1.91
C ARG A 73 -0.93 -2.53 0.89
N PRO A 74 0.16 -3.29 1.10
CA PRO A 74 0.59 -4.33 0.16
C PRO A 74 -0.46 -5.40 -0.15
N GLU A 75 -1.30 -5.76 0.81
CA GLU A 75 -2.35 -6.76 0.64
C GLU A 75 -3.51 -6.31 -0.27
N HIS A 76 -3.61 -5.01 -0.54
CA HIS A 76 -4.64 -4.44 -1.41
C HIS A 76 -4.16 -4.16 -2.84
N CYS A 77 -2.95 -4.58 -3.15
CA CYS A 77 -2.38 -4.56 -4.49
C CYS A 77 -2.38 -5.98 -5.05
N LYS A 78 -2.60 -6.12 -6.35
CA LYS A 78 -2.53 -7.44 -7.00
C LYS A 78 -1.92 -7.34 -8.40
N ILE A 79 -1.36 -8.45 -8.85
CA ILE A 79 -0.88 -8.60 -10.22
C ILE A 79 -2.05 -9.01 -11.10
N VAL A 80 -2.23 -8.31 -12.21
CA VAL A 80 -3.32 -8.52 -13.18
C VAL A 80 -2.79 -8.73 -14.58
N ALA A 81 -3.67 -9.11 -15.49
CA ALA A 81 -3.33 -9.27 -16.90
C ALA A 81 -3.12 -7.92 -17.58
N GLU A 82 -2.34 -7.91 -18.64
CA GLU A 82 -2.17 -6.73 -19.50
C GLU A 82 -3.51 -6.27 -20.06
N GLY A 83 -3.72 -4.96 -20.13
CA GLY A 83 -4.94 -4.35 -20.66
C GLY A 83 -5.92 -3.89 -19.61
N GLU A 84 -5.77 -4.31 -18.34
CA GLU A 84 -6.55 -3.76 -17.22
C GLU A 84 -5.92 -2.43 -16.75
N PRO A 85 -6.73 -1.52 -16.13
CA PRO A 85 -6.16 -0.34 -15.49
C PRO A 85 -5.12 -0.72 -14.44
N SER A 86 -3.86 -0.43 -14.72
CA SER A 86 -2.75 -0.97 -13.93
C SER A 86 -1.47 -0.16 -14.13
N LEU A 87 -0.51 -0.42 -13.25
CA LEU A 87 0.84 0.10 -13.36
C LEU A 87 1.77 -1.01 -13.82
N LYS A 88 2.55 -0.72 -14.86
CA LYS A 88 3.55 -1.65 -15.39
C LYS A 88 4.82 -1.58 -14.54
N GLY A 89 5.39 -2.73 -14.22
CA GLY A 89 6.64 -2.83 -13.49
C GLY A 89 7.34 -4.14 -13.73
N LYS A 90 8.48 -4.32 -13.06
CA LYS A 90 9.26 -5.57 -13.09
C LYS A 90 9.41 -6.12 -11.70
N VAL A 91 9.34 -7.43 -11.57
CA VAL A 91 9.61 -8.12 -10.30
C VAL A 91 11.07 -7.94 -9.94
N ASN A 92 11.33 -7.24 -8.83
CA ASN A 92 12.66 -6.91 -8.34
C ASN A 92 13.15 -7.90 -7.29
N ALA A 93 12.27 -8.33 -6.39
CA ALA A 93 12.59 -9.28 -5.33
C ALA A 93 11.35 -10.03 -4.88
N VAL A 94 11.55 -11.23 -4.33
CA VAL A 94 10.48 -12.07 -3.78
C VAL A 94 10.93 -12.60 -2.44
N TYR A 95 10.09 -12.44 -1.41
CA TYR A 95 10.35 -12.91 -0.06
C TYR A 95 9.25 -13.87 0.39
N PHE A 96 9.65 -15.04 0.87
CA PHE A 96 8.72 -16.05 1.37
C PHE A 96 8.58 -15.93 2.90
N PHE A 97 7.36 -15.75 3.37
CA PHE A 97 7.05 -15.62 4.81
C PHE A 97 6.22 -16.79 5.34
N GLY A 98 6.21 -17.93 4.66
CA GLY A 98 5.46 -19.12 5.05
C GLY A 98 4.02 -19.10 4.54
N SER A 99 3.14 -18.31 5.13
CA SER A 99 1.74 -18.24 4.72
C SER A 99 1.49 -17.28 3.55
N TYR A 100 2.48 -16.49 3.17
CA TYR A 100 2.35 -15.52 2.07
C TYR A 100 3.73 -15.17 1.51
N TYR A 101 3.71 -14.46 0.38
CA TYR A 101 4.89 -13.85 -0.23
C TYR A 101 4.77 -12.33 -0.19
N GLU A 102 5.91 -11.64 -0.08
CA GLU A 102 6.02 -10.23 -0.40
C GLU A 102 6.83 -10.08 -1.67
N ILE A 103 6.27 -9.37 -2.64
CA ILE A 103 6.89 -9.15 -3.95
C ILE A 103 7.21 -7.68 -4.08
N GLU A 104 8.49 -7.34 -4.27
CA GLU A 104 8.90 -5.99 -4.62
C GLU A 104 8.84 -5.82 -6.12
N ILE A 105 8.12 -4.78 -6.56
CA ILE A 105 7.97 -4.46 -7.97
C ILE A 105 8.54 -3.08 -8.23
N MET A 106 9.50 -3.03 -9.16
CA MET A 106 10.10 -1.79 -9.63
C MET A 106 9.19 -1.14 -10.65
N LEU A 107 8.59 -0.02 -10.28
CA LEU A 107 7.88 0.87 -11.18
C LEU A 107 8.87 1.87 -11.81
N SER A 108 8.39 2.75 -12.68
CA SER A 108 9.27 3.73 -13.35
C SER A 108 9.94 4.73 -12.39
N GLU A 109 9.31 5.02 -11.25
CA GLU A 109 9.78 6.04 -10.31
C GLU A 109 10.10 5.50 -8.92
N ASN A 110 9.52 4.37 -8.51
CA ASN A 110 9.66 3.83 -7.17
C ASN A 110 9.45 2.33 -7.13
N ILE A 111 9.69 1.74 -5.97
CA ILE A 111 9.41 0.33 -5.68
C ILE A 111 8.12 0.27 -4.85
N ILE A 112 7.24 -0.66 -5.21
CA ILE A 112 6.08 -1.00 -4.39
C ILE A 112 6.19 -2.44 -3.92
N THR A 113 5.49 -2.78 -2.83
CA THR A 113 5.43 -4.13 -2.28
C THR A 113 4.01 -4.66 -2.42
N ILE A 114 3.89 -5.90 -2.89
CA ILE A 114 2.63 -6.65 -2.94
C ILE A 114 2.73 -7.81 -1.97
N LYS A 115 1.67 -8.03 -1.19
CA LYS A 115 1.51 -9.20 -0.35
C LYS A 115 0.50 -10.13 -0.99
N THR A 116 0.89 -11.38 -1.24
CA THR A 116 0.04 -12.37 -1.90
C THR A 116 0.25 -13.77 -1.36
N GLU A 117 -0.80 -14.58 -1.36
CA GLU A 117 -0.73 -16.01 -1.07
C GLU A 117 -0.42 -16.84 -2.32
N CYS A 118 -0.59 -16.25 -3.50
CA CYS A 118 -0.34 -16.91 -4.78
C CYS A 118 1.16 -17.04 -5.06
N TYR A 119 1.55 -18.08 -5.80
CA TYR A 119 2.93 -18.27 -6.22
C TYR A 119 3.40 -17.08 -7.08
N PRO A 120 4.54 -16.47 -6.74
CA PRO A 120 4.96 -15.22 -7.39
C PRO A 120 5.55 -15.48 -8.79
N PRO A 121 5.48 -14.47 -9.69
CA PRO A 121 6.20 -14.49 -10.95
C PRO A 121 7.72 -14.47 -10.70
N PRO A 122 8.52 -14.98 -11.67
CA PRO A 122 9.99 -14.93 -11.56
C PRO A 122 10.53 -13.51 -11.52
N ILE A 123 11.65 -13.33 -10.81
CA ILE A 123 12.39 -12.05 -10.79
C ILE A 123 12.77 -11.66 -12.21
N GLY A 124 12.59 -10.38 -12.53
CA GLY A 124 12.86 -9.81 -13.84
C GLY A 124 11.67 -9.81 -14.79
N ASN A 125 10.60 -10.54 -14.49
CA ASN A 125 9.39 -10.53 -15.31
C ASN A 125 8.69 -9.18 -15.27
N THR A 126 8.14 -8.80 -16.41
CA THR A 126 7.22 -7.65 -16.50
C THR A 126 5.86 -8.06 -15.97
N VAL A 127 5.31 -7.24 -15.09
CA VAL A 127 4.00 -7.48 -14.47
C VAL A 127 3.17 -6.20 -14.48
N TYR A 128 1.86 -6.35 -14.29
CA TYR A 128 0.91 -5.26 -14.22
C TYR A 128 0.23 -5.28 -12.88
N VAL A 129 0.27 -4.16 -12.15
CA VAL A 129 -0.23 -4.06 -10.77
C VAL A 129 -1.49 -3.24 -10.75
N SER A 130 -2.54 -3.82 -10.19
CA SER A 130 -3.81 -3.15 -9.95
C SER A 130 -3.99 -2.88 -8.46
N LEU A 131 -4.63 -1.76 -8.15
CA LEU A 131 -4.99 -1.39 -6.78
C LEU A 131 -6.47 -1.65 -6.56
N ASN A 132 -6.83 -2.10 -5.35
CA ASN A 132 -8.24 -2.19 -4.97
C ASN A 132 -8.79 -0.76 -4.74
N PRO A 133 -9.70 -0.26 -5.58
CA PRO A 133 -10.18 1.13 -5.46
C PRO A 133 -10.86 1.45 -4.14
N LYS A 134 -11.43 0.44 -3.48
CA LYS A 134 -12.11 0.61 -2.18
C LYS A 134 -11.13 0.82 -1.02
N GLU A 135 -9.87 0.44 -1.20
CA GLU A 135 -8.84 0.49 -0.17
C GLU A 135 -7.81 1.58 -0.41
N VAL A 136 -8.01 2.40 -1.42
CA VAL A 136 -7.14 3.55 -1.72
C VAL A 136 -7.41 4.69 -0.75
N TRP A 137 -6.36 5.29 -0.24
CA TRP A 137 -6.38 6.47 0.60
C TRP A 137 -5.42 7.53 0.07
N TYR A 138 -5.50 8.74 0.54
CA TYR A 138 -4.71 9.86 0.03
C TYR A 138 -3.94 10.54 1.16
N VAL A 139 -2.66 10.72 0.96
CA VAL A 139 -1.75 11.36 1.94
C VAL A 139 -0.93 12.48 1.35
#